data_dc37c5c6a12a0158ead983919f9f92e0
#
_entry.id   dc37c5c6a12a0158ead983919f9f92e0
#
_cell.length_a   1.000
_cell.length_b   1.000
_cell.length_c   1.000
_cell.angle_alpha   90.00
_cell.angle_beta   90.00
_cell.angle_gamma   90.00
#
_symmetry.space_group_name_H-M   'P 1'
#
loop_
_entity.id
_entity.type
_entity.pdbx_description
1 polymer ?
#
loop_
_entity_poly.entity_id
_entity_poly.type
_entity_poly.pdbx_seq_one_letter_code
_entity_poly.pdbx_strand_id
1 'polypeptide(L)'
;MTEIEVRRLRVFTDETGAAGSLLDVVLDAVKLLPDARERAVVARRLGAVATVFVDDVELAELEVYTPGRQLPTAGDALVGAAWLLGRLLGGHPAVLRPAGGDAVSWQENGRVWVRAALAGLPGWTHHQVASPAEVDALTLPRPAGEDLRQVWAWLAEPAGRVRARAFGERHGVAEDEACGSASMLLAAALDRRLEIRHGVGSVVLAAPGPAGFVDVGGLVVEDETRLIDDLDELLAG
;
A
#
# COMPACT_ATOMS: atom_id res chain seq x y z
N MET A 1 -28.44 -11.46 -6.51
CA MET A 1 -27.69 -10.27 -6.02
C MET A 1 -26.57 -10.82 -5.16
N THR A 2 -25.34 -10.67 -5.60
CA THR A 2 -24.15 -11.10 -4.83
C THR A 2 -23.68 -9.87 -4.06
N GLU A 3 -23.79 -9.95 -2.74
CA GLU A 3 -23.28 -8.93 -1.83
C GLU A 3 -21.79 -9.17 -1.60
N ILE A 4 -20.98 -8.11 -1.66
CA ILE A 4 -19.55 -8.17 -1.39
C ILE A 4 -19.23 -7.29 -0.18
N GLU A 5 -18.64 -7.91 0.84
CA GLU A 5 -18.08 -7.17 1.96
C GLU A 5 -16.68 -6.63 1.60
N VAL A 6 -16.49 -5.33 1.77
CA VAL A 6 -15.22 -4.64 1.56
C VAL A 6 -14.74 -4.09 2.89
N ARG A 7 -13.59 -4.56 3.35
CA ARG A 7 -12.94 -4.08 4.58
C ARG A 7 -12.02 -2.93 4.22
N ARG A 8 -12.33 -1.72 4.67
CA ARG A 8 -11.47 -0.56 4.46
C ARG A 8 -10.53 -0.35 5.61
N LEU A 9 -9.24 -0.23 5.30
CA LEU A 9 -8.16 -0.01 6.24
C LEU A 9 -7.48 1.33 5.97
N ARG A 10 -6.84 1.88 7.03
CA ARG A 10 -5.80 2.91 6.91
C ARG A 10 -4.47 2.29 7.25
N VAL A 11 -3.55 2.32 6.30
CA VAL A 11 -2.22 1.73 6.43
C VAL A 11 -1.18 2.83 6.60
N PHE A 12 -0.23 2.63 7.52
CA PHE A 12 0.79 3.61 7.89
C PHE A 12 0.23 4.86 8.58
N THR A 13 -0.74 4.66 9.46
CA THR A 13 -1.26 5.75 10.29
C THR A 13 -0.20 6.31 11.23
N ASP A 14 -0.47 7.46 11.80
CA ASP A 14 0.28 7.95 12.96
C ASP A 14 -0.08 7.17 14.24
N GLU A 15 0.55 7.53 15.36
CA GLU A 15 0.32 6.87 16.66
C GLU A 15 -1.10 7.07 17.22
N THR A 16 -1.88 8.01 16.66
CA THR A 16 -3.27 8.26 17.05
C THR A 16 -4.27 7.47 16.19
N GLY A 17 -3.80 6.79 15.15
CA GLY A 17 -4.63 6.11 14.15
C GLY A 17 -5.15 7.06 13.06
N ALA A 18 -4.69 8.32 13.04
CA ALA A 18 -5.04 9.27 12.01
C ALA A 18 -4.14 9.16 10.78
N ALA A 19 -4.52 9.82 9.69
CA ALA A 19 -3.86 9.73 8.37
C ALA A 19 -3.87 8.28 7.84
N GLY A 20 -2.84 7.88 7.10
CA GLY A 20 -2.71 6.55 6.51
C GLY A 20 -3.32 6.42 5.11
N SER A 21 -2.70 5.61 4.27
CA SER A 21 -3.19 5.29 2.94
C SER A 21 -4.44 4.41 3.02
N LEU A 22 -5.45 4.70 2.21
CA LEU A 22 -6.68 3.89 2.17
C LEU A 22 -6.42 2.62 1.36
N LEU A 23 -6.72 1.49 1.97
CA LEU A 23 -6.66 0.17 1.39
C LEU A 23 -8.02 -0.51 1.52
N ASP A 24 -8.55 -1.01 0.43
CA ASP A 24 -9.74 -1.87 0.44
C ASP A 24 -9.32 -3.34 0.33
N VAL A 25 -9.98 -4.22 1.10
CA VAL A 25 -9.73 -5.66 1.07
C VAL A 25 -11.04 -6.40 0.85
N VAL A 26 -11.06 -7.26 -0.17
CA VAL A 26 -12.15 -8.18 -0.50
C VAL A 26 -11.69 -9.59 -0.19
N LEU A 27 -12.43 -10.30 0.65
CA LEU A 27 -12.16 -11.69 1.02
C LEU A 27 -12.92 -12.65 0.08
N ASP A 28 -12.49 -13.92 0.06
CA ASP A 28 -13.05 -14.96 -0.82
C ASP A 28 -13.17 -14.54 -2.29
N ALA A 29 -12.21 -13.76 -2.76
CA ALA A 29 -12.29 -13.10 -4.07
C ALA A 29 -12.33 -14.09 -5.24
N VAL A 30 -11.72 -15.25 -5.12
CA VAL A 30 -11.79 -16.32 -6.13
C VAL A 30 -13.22 -16.79 -6.40
N LYS A 31 -14.10 -16.71 -5.40
CA LYS A 31 -15.52 -17.11 -5.53
C LYS A 31 -16.41 -15.95 -5.97
N LEU A 32 -16.14 -14.75 -5.46
CA LEU A 32 -16.98 -13.57 -5.64
C LEU A 32 -16.66 -12.84 -6.95
N LEU A 33 -15.40 -12.77 -7.32
CA LEU A 33 -14.82 -12.03 -8.45
C LEU A 33 -13.74 -12.88 -9.13
N PRO A 34 -14.09 -13.97 -9.82
CA PRO A 34 -13.10 -14.86 -10.46
C PRO A 34 -12.41 -14.22 -11.66
N ASP A 35 -13.00 -13.22 -12.30
CA ASP A 35 -12.44 -12.56 -13.49
C ASP A 35 -11.58 -11.35 -13.11
N ALA A 36 -10.35 -11.31 -13.64
CA ALA A 36 -9.42 -10.22 -13.41
C ALA A 36 -9.93 -8.84 -13.90
N ARG A 37 -10.80 -8.82 -14.93
CA ARG A 37 -11.41 -7.57 -15.42
C ARG A 37 -12.46 -7.05 -14.45
N GLU A 38 -13.23 -7.93 -13.82
CA GLU A 38 -14.18 -7.56 -12.78
C GLU A 38 -13.43 -6.97 -11.58
N ARG A 39 -12.34 -7.61 -11.12
CA ARG A 39 -11.47 -7.07 -10.06
C ARG A 39 -10.96 -5.67 -10.40
N ALA A 40 -10.52 -5.44 -11.65
CA ALA A 40 -10.05 -4.13 -12.08
C ALA A 40 -11.16 -3.07 -12.08
N VAL A 41 -12.39 -3.43 -12.45
CA VAL A 41 -13.56 -2.54 -12.39
C VAL A 41 -13.88 -2.21 -10.93
N VAL A 42 -13.96 -3.21 -10.07
CA VAL A 42 -14.23 -3.04 -8.63
C VAL A 42 -13.18 -2.14 -7.99
N ALA A 43 -11.89 -2.39 -8.20
CA ALA A 43 -10.80 -1.58 -7.64
C ALA A 43 -10.91 -0.10 -8.08
N ARG A 44 -11.23 0.15 -9.34
CA ARG A 44 -11.44 1.51 -9.86
C ARG A 44 -12.62 2.20 -9.19
N ARG A 45 -13.72 1.49 -8.99
CA ARG A 45 -14.95 2.04 -8.39
C ARG A 45 -14.82 2.31 -6.89
N LEU A 46 -14.11 1.45 -6.18
CA LEU A 46 -13.81 1.64 -4.76
C LEU A 46 -12.94 2.87 -4.52
N GLY A 47 -12.00 3.15 -5.44
CA GLY A 47 -11.21 4.39 -5.44
C GLY A 47 -10.19 4.50 -4.32
N ALA A 48 -9.92 3.42 -3.57
CA ALA A 48 -8.78 3.37 -2.65
C ALA A 48 -7.46 3.40 -3.43
N VAL A 49 -6.37 3.75 -2.77
CA VAL A 49 -5.03 3.76 -3.38
C VAL A 49 -4.68 2.36 -3.90
N ALA A 50 -5.05 1.33 -3.15
CA ALA A 50 -4.99 -0.05 -3.60
C ALA A 50 -6.21 -0.83 -3.10
N THR A 51 -6.54 -1.91 -3.83
CA THR A 51 -7.51 -2.93 -3.42
C THR A 51 -6.80 -4.28 -3.43
N VAL A 52 -6.91 -5.01 -2.34
CA VAL A 52 -6.42 -6.38 -2.20
C VAL A 52 -7.59 -7.34 -2.35
N PHE A 53 -7.47 -8.27 -3.28
CA PHE A 53 -8.37 -9.40 -3.43
C PHE A 53 -7.71 -10.63 -2.82
N VAL A 54 -8.24 -11.13 -1.71
CA VAL A 54 -7.75 -12.32 -1.02
C VAL A 54 -8.47 -13.54 -1.57
N ASP A 55 -7.74 -14.40 -2.25
CA ASP A 55 -8.25 -15.62 -2.85
C ASP A 55 -8.32 -16.77 -1.84
N ASP A 56 -7.33 -16.87 -0.97
CA ASP A 56 -7.29 -17.85 0.12
C ASP A 56 -6.75 -17.20 1.40
N VAL A 57 -7.58 -17.15 2.42
CA VAL A 57 -7.26 -16.53 3.72
C VAL A 57 -6.20 -17.33 4.48
N GLU A 58 -6.27 -18.68 4.44
CA GLU A 58 -5.35 -19.55 5.20
C GLU A 58 -3.96 -19.60 4.55
N LEU A 59 -3.92 -19.64 3.22
CA LEU A 59 -2.67 -19.62 2.44
C LEU A 59 -2.13 -18.20 2.24
N ALA A 60 -2.93 -17.19 2.56
CA ALA A 60 -2.65 -15.76 2.32
C ALA A 60 -2.31 -15.48 0.84
N GLU A 61 -3.03 -16.15 -0.08
CA GLU A 61 -2.96 -15.89 -1.53
C GLU A 61 -3.78 -14.66 -1.87
N LEU A 62 -3.18 -13.72 -2.61
CA LEU A 62 -3.81 -12.45 -2.88
C LEU A 62 -3.34 -11.80 -4.18
N GLU A 63 -4.20 -10.95 -4.73
CA GLU A 63 -3.88 -10.05 -5.84
C GLU A 63 -4.03 -8.58 -5.41
N VAL A 64 -3.18 -7.72 -5.97
CA VAL A 64 -3.16 -6.29 -5.67
C VAL A 64 -3.55 -5.50 -6.91
N TYR A 65 -4.53 -4.60 -6.75
CA TYR A 65 -4.98 -3.69 -7.81
C TYR A 65 -4.92 -2.24 -7.31
N THR A 66 -4.57 -1.33 -8.19
CA THR A 66 -4.82 0.11 -8.06
C THR A 66 -6.00 0.49 -8.95
N PRO A 67 -6.58 1.69 -8.85
CA PRO A 67 -7.61 2.13 -9.79
C PRO A 67 -7.20 2.04 -11.27
N GLY A 68 -5.90 2.14 -11.56
CA GLY A 68 -5.36 2.12 -12.92
C GLY A 68 -4.92 0.76 -13.43
N ARG A 69 -4.52 -0.17 -12.56
CA ARG A 69 -3.90 -1.44 -12.99
C ARG A 69 -3.70 -2.46 -11.88
N GLN A 70 -3.52 -3.72 -12.26
CA GLN A 70 -2.99 -4.76 -11.38
C GLN A 70 -1.48 -4.54 -11.14
N LEU A 71 -1.04 -4.82 -9.90
CA LEU A 71 0.37 -4.80 -9.50
C LEU A 71 0.83 -6.20 -9.09
N PRO A 72 2.08 -6.57 -9.38
CA PRO A 72 2.64 -7.82 -8.85
C PRO A 72 2.69 -7.83 -7.32
N THR A 73 3.00 -6.66 -6.73
CA THR A 73 3.06 -6.44 -5.27
C THR A 73 3.04 -4.95 -4.96
N ALA A 74 2.67 -4.59 -3.72
CA ALA A 74 2.76 -3.22 -3.19
C ALA A 74 2.93 -3.26 -1.67
N GLY A 75 3.81 -2.41 -1.13
CA GLY A 75 4.18 -2.46 0.29
C GLY A 75 3.03 -2.18 1.25
N ASP A 76 2.23 -1.16 0.98
CA ASP A 76 1.03 -0.78 1.73
C ASP A 76 -0.04 -1.88 1.69
N ALA A 77 -0.29 -2.45 0.50
CA ALA A 77 -1.24 -3.54 0.32
C ALA A 77 -0.85 -4.78 1.13
N LEU A 78 0.42 -5.16 1.13
CA LEU A 78 0.91 -6.32 1.89
C LEU A 78 0.84 -6.07 3.41
N VAL A 79 1.20 -4.88 3.89
CA VAL A 79 1.13 -4.54 5.32
C VAL A 79 -0.31 -4.57 5.81
N GLY A 80 -1.25 -3.99 5.05
CA GLY A 80 -2.67 -4.02 5.40
C GLY A 80 -3.27 -5.42 5.35
N ALA A 81 -2.97 -6.20 4.30
CA ALA A 81 -3.41 -7.59 4.19
C ALA A 81 -2.89 -8.45 5.36
N ALA A 82 -1.60 -8.37 5.68
CA ALA A 82 -1.02 -9.11 6.81
C ALA A 82 -1.70 -8.76 8.14
N TRP A 83 -2.02 -7.48 8.36
CA TRP A 83 -2.73 -7.04 9.56
C TRP A 83 -4.14 -7.63 9.64
N LEU A 84 -4.91 -7.54 8.55
CA LEU A 84 -6.29 -8.03 8.52
C LEU A 84 -6.34 -9.56 8.66
N LEU A 85 -5.54 -10.29 7.89
CA LEU A 85 -5.47 -11.75 7.96
C LEU A 85 -5.04 -12.22 9.36
N GLY A 86 -4.10 -11.52 10.00
CA GLY A 86 -3.70 -11.82 11.37
C GLY A 86 -4.85 -11.72 12.38
N ARG A 87 -5.76 -10.77 12.20
CA ARG A 87 -6.97 -10.63 13.03
C ARG A 87 -7.99 -11.73 12.76
N LEU A 88 -8.19 -12.08 11.49
CA LEU A 88 -9.15 -13.11 11.08
C LEU A 88 -8.70 -14.51 11.51
N LEU A 89 -7.42 -14.82 11.38
CA LEU A 89 -6.86 -16.14 11.70
C LEU A 89 -6.54 -16.31 13.19
N GLY A 90 -6.59 -15.26 13.98
CA GLY A 90 -6.14 -15.27 15.38
C GLY A 90 -4.63 -15.47 15.55
N GLY A 91 -3.85 -15.27 14.49
CA GLY A 91 -2.40 -15.38 14.44
C GLY A 91 -1.83 -14.73 13.19
N HIS A 92 -0.69 -14.07 13.31
CA HIS A 92 -0.10 -13.32 12.21
C HIS A 92 0.41 -14.26 11.09
N PRO A 93 0.05 -14.05 9.81
CA PRO A 93 0.56 -14.86 8.71
C PRO A 93 2.07 -14.60 8.53
N ALA A 94 2.88 -15.64 8.54
CA ALA A 94 4.33 -15.49 8.37
C ALA A 94 4.73 -15.19 6.91
N VAL A 95 3.89 -15.56 5.95
CA VAL A 95 4.13 -15.38 4.52
C VAL A 95 2.82 -14.96 3.84
N LEU A 96 2.91 -13.96 2.98
CA LEU A 96 1.87 -13.54 2.04
C LEU A 96 2.28 -13.97 0.63
N ARG A 97 1.32 -14.32 -0.22
CA ARG A 97 1.55 -14.82 -1.59
C ARG A 97 0.89 -13.93 -2.64
N PRO A 98 1.45 -12.72 -2.89
CA PRO A 98 1.05 -11.93 -4.04
C PRO A 98 1.65 -12.49 -5.33
N ALA A 99 1.14 -12.07 -6.49
CA ALA A 99 1.64 -12.48 -7.81
C ALA A 99 3.14 -12.19 -8.03
N GLY A 100 3.70 -11.20 -7.32
CA GLY A 100 5.11 -10.81 -7.41
C GLY A 100 6.09 -11.68 -6.63
N GLY A 101 5.62 -12.77 -6.02
CA GLY A 101 6.41 -13.69 -5.21
C GLY A 101 6.22 -13.50 -3.70
N ASP A 102 6.53 -14.52 -2.96
CA ASP A 102 6.30 -14.60 -1.53
C ASP A 102 6.92 -13.43 -0.76
N ALA A 103 6.17 -12.88 0.18
CA ALA A 103 6.61 -11.81 1.07
C ALA A 103 6.53 -12.29 2.53
N VAL A 104 7.64 -12.21 3.25
CA VAL A 104 7.68 -12.55 4.67
C VAL A 104 7.04 -11.44 5.48
N SER A 105 6.21 -11.77 6.48
CA SER A 105 5.63 -10.77 7.35
C SER A 105 5.77 -11.12 8.83
N TRP A 106 5.81 -10.09 9.68
CA TRP A 106 5.91 -10.22 11.14
C TRP A 106 5.31 -9.02 11.86
N GLN A 107 5.13 -9.16 13.16
CA GLN A 107 4.74 -8.05 14.03
C GLN A 107 5.87 -7.69 14.99
N GLU A 108 6.11 -6.40 15.15
CA GLU A 108 7.09 -5.88 16.09
C GLU A 108 6.62 -4.53 16.65
N ASN A 109 6.59 -4.40 17.98
CA ASN A 109 6.21 -3.16 18.68
C ASN A 109 4.87 -2.57 18.21
N GLY A 110 3.86 -3.42 18.04
CA GLY A 110 2.51 -3.03 17.58
C GLY A 110 2.40 -2.69 16.10
N ARG A 111 3.49 -2.77 15.35
CA ARG A 111 3.53 -2.53 13.91
C ARG A 111 3.57 -3.83 13.13
N VAL A 112 2.97 -3.82 11.97
CA VAL A 112 3.09 -4.89 10.97
C VAL A 112 4.24 -4.55 10.03
N TRP A 113 5.07 -5.54 9.77
CA TRP A 113 6.21 -5.46 8.87
C TRP A 113 6.08 -6.50 7.77
N VAL A 114 6.55 -6.12 6.58
CA VAL A 114 6.64 -7.01 5.42
C VAL A 114 8.00 -6.85 4.77
N ARG A 115 8.58 -7.98 4.37
CA ARG A 115 9.77 -8.06 3.52
C ARG A 115 9.39 -8.56 2.15
N ALA A 116 9.65 -7.78 1.12
CA ALA A 116 9.36 -8.14 -0.26
C ALA A 116 10.60 -7.95 -1.16
N ALA A 117 10.59 -8.66 -2.29
CA ALA A 117 11.65 -8.54 -3.29
C ALA A 117 11.57 -7.18 -4.01
N LEU A 118 12.70 -6.50 -4.15
CA LEU A 118 12.80 -5.23 -4.89
C LEU A 118 12.32 -5.36 -6.34
N ALA A 119 12.61 -6.48 -6.99
CA ALA A 119 12.26 -6.71 -8.40
C ALA A 119 10.75 -6.73 -8.68
N GLY A 120 9.92 -6.99 -7.67
CA GLY A 120 8.46 -7.00 -7.79
C GLY A 120 7.81 -5.63 -7.59
N LEU A 121 8.54 -4.64 -7.07
CA LEU A 121 7.98 -3.34 -6.76
C LEU A 121 7.81 -2.47 -8.02
N PRO A 122 6.75 -1.62 -8.06
CA PRO A 122 6.62 -0.61 -9.12
C PRO A 122 7.83 0.33 -9.16
N GLY A 123 8.27 0.69 -10.36
CA GLY A 123 9.45 1.53 -10.59
C GLY A 123 9.20 3.01 -10.26
N TRP A 124 9.32 3.38 -9.01
CA TRP A 124 9.22 4.76 -8.54
C TRP A 124 10.52 5.54 -8.81
N THR A 125 10.40 6.78 -9.23
CA THR A 125 11.50 7.74 -9.30
C THR A 125 11.55 8.58 -8.02
N HIS A 126 12.77 8.93 -7.56
CA HIS A 126 12.97 9.68 -6.33
C HIS A 126 13.65 11.03 -6.64
N HIS A 127 13.05 12.12 -6.19
CA HIS A 127 13.57 13.48 -6.35
C HIS A 127 13.80 14.09 -4.97
N GLN A 128 15.06 14.27 -4.62
CA GLN A 128 15.41 15.02 -3.40
C GLN A 128 15.32 16.51 -3.68
N VAL A 129 14.66 17.24 -2.77
CA VAL A 129 14.63 18.71 -2.75
C VAL A 129 15.36 19.23 -1.51
N ALA A 130 15.61 20.54 -1.45
CA ALA A 130 16.50 21.10 -0.43
C ALA A 130 15.86 21.13 0.97
N SER A 131 14.53 21.21 1.07
CA SER A 131 13.84 21.35 2.36
C SER A 131 12.48 20.64 2.41
N PRO A 132 12.00 20.26 3.61
CA PRO A 132 10.64 19.78 3.82
C PRO A 132 9.57 20.77 3.34
N ALA A 133 9.81 22.07 3.48
CA ALA A 133 8.89 23.10 3.03
C ALA A 133 8.68 23.07 1.50
N GLU A 134 9.70 22.73 0.73
CA GLU A 134 9.56 22.52 -0.72
C GLU A 134 8.71 21.30 -1.04
N VAL A 135 8.82 20.21 -0.26
CA VAL A 135 7.92 19.04 -0.40
C VAL A 135 6.48 19.45 -0.12
N ASP A 136 6.24 20.21 0.95
CA ASP A 136 4.89 20.65 1.36
C ASP A 136 4.26 21.62 0.35
N ALA A 137 5.07 22.44 -0.32
CA ALA A 137 4.62 23.40 -1.31
C ALA A 137 4.24 22.79 -2.67
N LEU A 138 4.46 21.48 -2.88
CA LEU A 138 4.11 20.83 -4.14
C LEU A 138 2.60 20.86 -4.38
N THR A 139 2.20 21.25 -5.59
CA THR A 139 0.82 21.14 -6.04
C THR A 139 0.53 19.72 -6.54
N LEU A 140 -0.72 19.31 -6.47
CA LEU A 140 -1.14 18.04 -7.05
C LEU A 140 -0.85 18.02 -8.56
N PRO A 141 -0.36 16.90 -9.11
CA PRO A 141 -0.12 16.79 -10.54
C PRO A 141 -1.44 16.81 -11.32
N ARG A 142 -1.34 17.01 -12.63
CA ARG A 142 -2.51 16.93 -13.51
C ARG A 142 -2.99 15.48 -13.60
N PRO A 143 -4.32 15.23 -13.70
CA PRO A 143 -4.89 13.88 -13.64
C PRO A 143 -4.50 12.90 -14.78
N ALA A 144 -3.70 13.30 -15.74
CA ALA A 144 -3.36 12.53 -16.94
C ALA A 144 -1.86 12.25 -17.11
N GLY A 145 -1.11 12.16 -16.02
CA GLY A 145 0.30 11.84 -16.07
C GLY A 145 0.60 10.34 -16.09
N GLU A 146 1.80 9.99 -16.50
CA GLU A 146 2.34 8.63 -16.54
C GLU A 146 3.38 8.37 -15.44
N ASP A 147 3.55 9.33 -14.52
CA ASP A 147 4.63 9.31 -13.55
C ASP A 147 4.29 8.46 -12.31
N LEU A 148 5.33 7.80 -11.80
CA LEU A 148 5.43 7.29 -10.44
C LEU A 148 6.59 8.02 -9.78
N ARG A 149 6.30 9.04 -8.99
CA ARG A 149 7.29 9.96 -8.47
C ARG A 149 7.14 10.19 -6.98
N GLN A 150 8.23 10.00 -6.23
CA GLN A 150 8.33 10.42 -4.84
C GLN A 150 9.28 11.63 -4.75
N VAL A 151 8.79 12.72 -4.19
CA VAL A 151 9.60 13.90 -3.87
C VAL A 151 9.85 13.91 -2.37
N TRP A 152 11.09 14.12 -1.96
CA TRP A 152 11.47 13.98 -0.56
C TRP A 152 12.58 14.96 -0.14
N ALA A 153 12.67 15.22 1.16
CA ALA A 153 13.71 15.99 1.82
C ALA A 153 14.02 15.44 3.20
N TRP A 154 15.23 15.69 3.70
CA TRP A 154 15.59 15.35 5.07
C TRP A 154 14.84 16.22 6.09
N LEU A 155 14.15 15.57 7.03
CA LEU A 155 13.69 16.19 8.29
C LEU A 155 14.82 16.18 9.32
N ALA A 156 15.54 15.05 9.42
CA ALA A 156 16.69 14.86 10.29
C ALA A 156 17.56 13.74 9.73
N GLU A 157 18.54 14.07 8.89
CA GLU A 157 19.36 13.09 8.19
C GLU A 157 20.10 12.11 9.13
N PRO A 158 20.75 12.54 10.24
CA PRO A 158 21.41 11.61 11.14
C PRO A 158 20.45 10.55 11.72
N ALA A 159 19.20 10.92 11.94
CA ALA A 159 18.16 10.03 12.46
C ALA A 159 17.42 9.22 11.38
N GLY A 160 17.75 9.38 10.10
CA GLY A 160 17.06 8.75 8.98
C GLY A 160 15.61 9.21 8.81
N ARG A 161 15.27 10.43 9.25
CA ARG A 161 13.92 10.96 9.12
C ARG A 161 13.74 11.81 7.87
N VAL A 162 12.68 11.53 7.13
CA VAL A 162 12.40 12.09 5.80
C VAL A 162 10.98 12.65 5.75
N ARG A 163 10.79 13.77 5.08
CA ARG A 163 9.49 14.26 4.60
C ARG A 163 9.34 13.86 3.15
N ALA A 164 8.21 13.24 2.76
CA ALA A 164 7.98 12.83 1.39
C ALA A 164 6.51 13.00 0.97
N ARG A 165 6.30 13.12 -0.35
CA ARG A 165 4.99 12.99 -1.02
C ARG A 165 5.17 12.12 -2.26
N ALA A 166 4.19 11.27 -2.55
CA ALA A 166 4.23 10.32 -3.65
C ALA A 166 3.06 10.55 -4.61
N PHE A 167 3.35 10.70 -5.89
CA PHE A 167 2.39 10.96 -6.95
C PHE A 167 2.32 9.76 -7.88
N GLY A 168 1.17 9.07 -7.89
CA GLY A 168 0.97 7.77 -8.54
C GLY A 168 0.05 7.82 -9.76
N GLU A 169 0.23 8.78 -10.66
CA GLU A 169 -0.65 9.03 -11.80
C GLU A 169 -0.87 7.77 -12.65
N ARG A 170 0.19 7.01 -12.93
CA ARG A 170 0.11 5.73 -13.66
C ARG A 170 -0.75 4.68 -12.94
N HIS A 171 -0.92 4.80 -11.63
CA HIS A 171 -1.77 3.92 -10.82
C HIS A 171 -3.22 4.42 -10.73
N GLY A 172 -3.54 5.55 -11.35
CA GLY A 172 -4.84 6.21 -11.25
C GLY A 172 -5.04 6.96 -9.94
N VAL A 173 -3.94 7.31 -9.26
CA VAL A 173 -3.94 8.00 -7.96
C VAL A 173 -3.15 9.30 -8.09
N ALA A 174 -3.79 10.45 -7.84
CA ALA A 174 -3.10 11.74 -7.93
C ALA A 174 -1.99 11.87 -6.89
N GLU A 175 -2.28 11.50 -5.65
CA GLU A 175 -1.31 11.41 -4.55
C GLU A 175 -1.61 10.18 -3.71
N ASP A 176 -0.59 9.39 -3.40
CA ASP A 176 -0.64 8.31 -2.43
C ASP A 176 -0.22 8.86 -1.06
N GLU A 177 -1.17 8.93 -0.13
CA GLU A 177 -0.97 9.49 1.21
C GLU A 177 0.20 8.82 1.95
N ALA A 178 0.46 7.52 1.72
CA ALA A 178 1.52 6.78 2.40
C ALA A 178 2.07 5.64 1.54
N CYS A 179 2.85 5.97 0.50
CA CYS A 179 3.35 4.99 -0.45
C CYS A 179 4.42 4.05 0.14
N GLY A 180 4.02 2.83 0.44
CA GLY A 180 4.92 1.80 0.95
C GLY A 180 6.01 1.43 -0.06
N SER A 181 5.64 1.19 -1.32
CA SER A 181 6.58 0.78 -2.37
C SER A 181 7.64 1.84 -2.69
N ALA A 182 7.25 3.12 -2.79
CA ALA A 182 8.21 4.21 -2.98
C ALA A 182 9.17 4.34 -1.78
N SER A 183 8.65 4.17 -0.56
CA SER A 183 9.44 4.21 0.68
C SER A 183 10.46 3.07 0.75
N MET A 184 10.07 1.86 0.34
CA MET A 184 10.95 0.69 0.24
C MET A 184 12.12 0.97 -0.71
N LEU A 185 11.82 1.45 -1.92
CA LEU A 185 12.84 1.75 -2.93
C LEU A 185 13.78 2.88 -2.47
N LEU A 186 13.26 3.91 -1.78
CA LEU A 186 14.09 4.99 -1.23
C LEU A 186 15.04 4.46 -0.15
N ALA A 187 14.56 3.61 0.77
CA ALA A 187 15.40 2.99 1.81
C ALA A 187 16.49 2.12 1.21
N ALA A 188 16.18 1.34 0.17
CA ALA A 188 17.15 0.54 -0.57
C ALA A 188 18.17 1.41 -1.30
N ALA A 189 17.75 2.49 -1.97
CA ALA A 189 18.63 3.40 -2.70
C ALA A 189 19.61 4.14 -1.78
N LEU A 190 19.17 4.49 -0.56
CA LEU A 190 20.00 5.17 0.44
C LEU A 190 20.77 4.19 1.35
N ASP A 191 20.53 2.89 1.19
CA ASP A 191 21.09 1.80 2.00
C ASP A 191 21.01 2.06 3.51
N ARG A 192 19.82 2.51 3.96
CA ARG A 192 19.61 2.82 5.39
C ARG A 192 18.16 2.73 5.83
N ARG A 193 17.94 2.49 7.13
CA ARG A 193 16.62 2.57 7.75
C ARG A 193 16.10 4.01 7.72
N LEU A 194 14.82 4.17 7.37
CA LEU A 194 14.13 5.45 7.26
C LEU A 194 12.82 5.44 8.06
N GLU A 195 12.52 6.59 8.68
CA GLU A 195 11.19 6.98 9.11
C GLU A 195 10.70 8.06 8.15
N ILE A 196 9.70 7.74 7.35
CA ILE A 196 9.23 8.61 6.28
C ILE A 196 7.87 9.18 6.67
N ARG A 197 7.82 10.50 6.81
CA ARG A 197 6.59 11.26 7.02
C ARG A 197 5.96 11.60 5.69
N HIS A 198 4.84 10.96 5.39
CA HIS A 198 4.08 11.14 4.16
C HIS A 198 2.86 12.04 4.37
N GLY A 199 2.35 12.57 3.26
CA GLY A 199 1.05 13.23 3.13
C GLY A 199 0.73 14.19 4.29
N VAL A 200 -0.39 14.04 4.95
CA VAL A 200 -0.83 14.89 6.05
C VAL A 200 -0.36 14.43 7.43
N GLY A 201 0.33 13.27 7.54
CA GLY A 201 0.82 12.81 8.83
C GLY A 201 1.13 11.32 8.91
N SER A 202 0.99 10.60 7.82
CA SER A 202 1.29 9.16 7.74
C SER A 202 2.75 8.86 8.02
N VAL A 203 3.02 7.71 8.64
CA VAL A 203 4.36 7.29 9.05
C VAL A 203 4.70 5.92 8.47
N VAL A 204 5.60 5.90 7.50
CA VAL A 204 6.14 4.69 6.89
C VAL A 204 7.53 4.42 7.45
N LEU A 205 7.75 3.21 7.94
CA LEU A 205 9.08 2.74 8.30
C LEU A 205 9.60 1.83 7.18
N ALA A 206 10.81 2.08 6.70
CA ALA A 206 11.43 1.24 5.67
C ALA A 206 12.89 0.98 6.01
N ALA A 207 13.39 -0.21 5.63
CA ALA A 207 14.77 -0.57 5.89
C ALA A 207 15.29 -1.53 4.80
N PRO A 208 16.59 -1.46 4.44
CA PRO A 208 17.22 -2.51 3.64
C PRO A 208 17.05 -3.87 4.31
N GLY A 209 16.70 -4.87 3.51
CA GLY A 209 16.68 -6.27 3.90
C GLY A 209 17.94 -7.01 3.43
N PRO A 210 17.93 -8.35 3.42
CA PRO A 210 18.93 -9.15 2.74
C PRO A 210 19.03 -8.77 1.25
N ALA A 211 20.12 -9.17 0.58
CA ALA A 211 20.35 -8.82 -0.82
C ALA A 211 19.12 -9.08 -1.73
N GLY A 212 18.66 -8.04 -2.39
CA GLY A 212 17.48 -8.08 -3.28
C GLY A 212 16.13 -7.91 -2.57
N PHE A 213 16.10 -7.73 -1.24
CA PHE A 213 14.88 -7.54 -0.45
C PHE A 213 14.91 -6.22 0.31
N VAL A 214 13.72 -5.77 0.70
CA VAL A 214 13.53 -4.56 1.50
C VAL A 214 12.34 -4.73 2.42
N ASP A 215 12.43 -4.12 3.60
CA ASP A 215 11.44 -4.18 4.66
C ASP A 215 10.61 -2.88 4.68
N VAL A 216 9.31 -3.02 4.90
CA VAL A 216 8.41 -1.89 5.16
C VAL A 216 7.47 -2.24 6.31
N GLY A 217 7.16 -1.27 7.14
CA GLY A 217 6.26 -1.48 8.26
C GLY A 217 5.60 -0.21 8.77
N GLY A 218 4.54 -0.39 9.55
CA GLY A 218 3.81 0.70 10.17
C GLY A 218 2.57 0.24 10.93
N LEU A 219 1.81 1.22 11.39
CA LEU A 219 0.54 1.01 12.07
C LEU A 219 -0.58 0.85 11.04
N VAL A 220 -1.56 0.02 11.39
CA VAL A 220 -2.76 -0.20 10.57
C VAL A 220 -3.97 -0.10 11.48
N VAL A 221 -5.02 0.56 11.01
CA VAL A 221 -6.32 0.59 11.68
C VAL A 221 -7.42 0.22 10.70
N GLU A 222 -8.48 -0.38 11.19
CA GLU A 222 -9.70 -0.58 10.42
C GLU A 222 -10.49 0.72 10.40
N ASP A 223 -10.83 1.20 9.19
CA ASP A 223 -11.60 2.44 9.02
C ASP A 223 -13.10 2.13 9.03
N GLU A 224 -13.55 1.37 8.04
CA GLU A 224 -14.95 0.99 7.91
C GLU A 224 -15.10 -0.36 7.18
N THR A 225 -16.25 -0.99 7.36
CA THR A 225 -16.72 -2.09 6.50
C THR A 225 -17.82 -1.57 5.61
N ARG A 226 -17.71 -1.81 4.31
CA ARG A 226 -18.72 -1.44 3.30
C ARG A 226 -19.32 -2.70 2.69
N LEU A 227 -20.61 -2.61 2.34
CA LEU A 227 -21.29 -3.64 1.57
C LEU A 227 -21.54 -3.09 0.15
N ILE A 228 -21.23 -3.90 -0.84
CA ILE A 228 -21.61 -3.66 -2.24
C ILE A 228 -22.81 -4.56 -2.51
N ASP A 229 -24.01 -3.96 -2.53
CA ASP A 229 -25.28 -4.70 -2.61
C ASP A 229 -25.61 -5.14 -4.05
N ASP A 230 -25.05 -4.49 -5.06
CA ASP A 230 -25.31 -4.77 -6.47
C ASP A 230 -24.00 -4.78 -7.28
N LEU A 231 -23.38 -5.94 -7.31
CA LEU A 231 -22.18 -6.16 -8.08
C LEU A 231 -22.44 -5.99 -9.60
N ASP A 232 -23.62 -6.41 -10.09
CA ASP A 232 -23.95 -6.33 -11.51
C ASP A 232 -24.07 -4.87 -11.95
N GLU A 233 -24.66 -3.99 -11.12
CA GLU A 233 -24.69 -2.56 -11.38
C GLU A 233 -23.29 -1.94 -11.32
N LEU A 234 -22.46 -2.36 -10.34
CA LEU A 234 -21.09 -1.91 -10.23
C LEU A 234 -20.25 -2.27 -11.48
N LEU A 235 -20.47 -3.45 -12.06
CA LEU A 235 -19.73 -3.93 -13.23
C LEU A 235 -20.26 -3.34 -14.54
N ALA A 236 -21.55 -2.96 -14.61
CA ALA A 236 -22.21 -2.48 -15.83
C ALA A 236 -21.87 -1.00 -16.16
N GLY A 237 -21.41 -0.21 -15.25
CA GLY A 237 -21.12 1.23 -15.39
C GLY A 237 -19.66 1.57 -15.53
#